data_623d53d45aad7539ce55be3b52719fa3
#
_entry.id   623d53d45aad7539ce55be3b52719fa3
#
_cell.length_a   1.000
_cell.length_b   1.000
_cell.length_c   1.000
_cell.angle_alpha   90.00
_cell.angle_beta   90.00
_cell.angle_gamma   90.00
#
_symmetry.space_group_name_H-M   'P 1'
#
loop_
_entity.id
_entity.type
_entity.pdbx_description
1 polymer ?
#
loop_
_entity_poly.entity_id
_entity_poly.type
_entity_poly.pdbx_seq_one_letter_code
_entity_poly.pdbx_strand_id
1 'polypeptide(L)'
;NPWRLTTDIKFMKMIEKVEEKSKPLGEVVNIFNGIQTSAERPKPVYWFCKDEIASETEDEIIVDKFEKRYHIEKRILKPFFKPTKADEKGMDTYSLLKTDKHIIFPYNADGSLISVDIMKEDYPGTYQYLQDCYDLLVPKCLNGGKGRDIKNATADTWYQYGRTQALTAFVNTPKLIVRVLSKKPMYAYDENDMLIASGGTAGYCAIAKLSDSKYDLRYIQAWLNHPYTEKLFQ
;
A
#
# COMPACT_ATOMS: atom_id res chain seq x y z
N ASN A 1 2.66 -32.10 6.73
CA ASN A 1 1.57 -31.99 5.76
C ASN A 1 0.69 -30.81 6.15
N PRO A 2 0.33 -29.92 5.23
CA PRO A 2 -0.62 -28.86 5.53
C PRO A 2 -1.97 -29.48 5.93
N TRP A 3 -2.66 -28.84 6.86
CA TRP A 3 -3.98 -29.26 7.29
C TRP A 3 -4.96 -29.09 6.13
N ARG A 4 -5.65 -30.16 5.73
CA ARG A 4 -6.67 -30.15 4.69
C ARG A 4 -8.03 -30.43 5.33
N LEU A 5 -8.90 -29.45 5.31
CA LEU A 5 -10.22 -29.53 5.97
C LEU A 5 -11.33 -29.98 5.01
N THR A 6 -11.02 -30.87 4.06
CA THR A 6 -12.03 -31.41 3.15
C THR A 6 -12.18 -32.91 3.28
N THR A 7 -13.41 -33.40 3.15
CA THR A 7 -13.76 -34.83 3.08
C THR A 7 -13.95 -35.32 1.64
N ASP A 8 -13.85 -34.41 0.64
CA ASP A 8 -13.98 -34.79 -0.77
C ASP A 8 -12.69 -35.44 -1.28
N ILE A 9 -12.72 -36.78 -1.40
CA ILE A 9 -11.60 -37.61 -1.85
C ILE A 9 -11.16 -37.25 -3.28
N LYS A 10 -12.09 -36.88 -4.16
CA LYS A 10 -11.76 -36.50 -5.55
C LYS A 10 -10.99 -35.19 -5.56
N PHE A 11 -11.43 -34.24 -4.75
CA PHE A 11 -10.76 -32.95 -4.60
C PHE A 11 -9.37 -33.10 -3.98
N MET A 12 -9.22 -33.95 -2.95
CA MET A 12 -7.91 -34.26 -2.35
C MET A 12 -6.92 -34.84 -3.36
N LYS A 13 -7.34 -35.83 -4.16
CA LYS A 13 -6.48 -36.41 -5.22
C LYS A 13 -6.10 -35.39 -6.29
N MET A 14 -6.98 -34.45 -6.58
CA MET A 14 -6.68 -33.34 -7.51
C MET A 14 -5.63 -32.40 -6.92
N ILE A 15 -5.75 -32.02 -5.64
CA ILE A 15 -4.76 -31.16 -4.95
C ILE A 15 -3.38 -31.85 -4.98
N GLU A 16 -3.31 -33.15 -4.64
CA GLU A 16 -2.06 -33.92 -4.66
C GLU A 16 -1.39 -33.86 -6.04
N LYS A 17 -2.13 -34.06 -7.11
CA LYS A 17 -1.60 -33.96 -8.48
C LYS A 17 -1.12 -32.56 -8.85
N VAL A 18 -1.79 -31.51 -8.33
CA VAL A 18 -1.38 -30.12 -8.57
C VAL A 18 -0.09 -29.84 -7.80
N GLU A 19 -0.02 -30.25 -6.53
CA GLU A 19 1.18 -30.07 -5.68
C GLU A 19 2.41 -30.78 -6.25
N GLU A 20 2.26 -31.99 -6.76
CA GLU A 20 3.37 -32.75 -7.39
C GLU A 20 3.96 -32.04 -8.62
N LYS A 21 3.16 -31.23 -9.32
CA LYS A 21 3.53 -30.59 -10.62
C LYS A 21 3.75 -29.07 -10.52
N SER A 22 3.46 -28.48 -9.36
CA SER A 22 3.57 -27.05 -9.17
C SER A 22 4.66 -26.68 -8.17
N LYS A 23 5.05 -25.41 -8.22
CA LYS A 23 5.93 -24.82 -7.22
C LYS A 23 5.12 -24.06 -6.19
N PRO A 24 5.55 -24.03 -4.93
CA PRO A 24 4.97 -23.13 -3.92
C PRO A 24 4.98 -21.70 -4.39
N LEU A 25 3.90 -20.97 -4.13
CA LEU A 25 3.76 -19.57 -4.54
C LEU A 25 4.92 -18.70 -4.05
N GLY A 26 5.40 -18.93 -2.83
CA GLY A 26 6.52 -18.20 -2.24
C GLY A 26 7.87 -18.38 -2.94
N GLU A 27 8.00 -19.37 -3.85
CA GLU A 27 9.19 -19.53 -4.69
C GLU A 27 9.16 -18.67 -5.96
N VAL A 28 8.04 -18.06 -6.27
CA VAL A 28 7.84 -17.31 -7.52
C VAL A 28 7.40 -15.86 -7.31
N VAL A 29 6.91 -15.53 -6.10
CA VAL A 29 6.47 -14.18 -5.74
C VAL A 29 6.94 -13.78 -4.36
N ASN A 30 7.03 -12.47 -4.15
CA ASN A 30 7.16 -11.85 -2.85
C ASN A 30 5.80 -11.29 -2.41
N ILE A 31 5.42 -11.55 -1.16
CA ILE A 31 4.15 -11.08 -0.57
C ILE A 31 4.49 -10.10 0.55
N PHE A 32 3.91 -8.91 0.49
CA PHE A 32 4.20 -7.84 1.46
C PHE A 32 2.95 -7.06 1.86
N ASN A 33 2.96 -6.58 3.09
CA ASN A 33 1.87 -5.77 3.62
C ASN A 33 1.92 -4.34 3.08
N GLY A 34 0.77 -3.64 3.15
CA GLY A 34 0.68 -2.23 2.84
C GLY A 34 1.50 -1.34 3.79
N ILE A 35 1.63 -0.09 3.42
CA ILE A 35 2.34 0.92 4.20
C ILE A 35 1.54 1.34 5.43
N GLN A 36 2.24 1.80 6.47
CA GLN A 36 1.64 2.30 7.70
C GLN A 36 2.23 3.66 8.07
N THR A 37 1.46 4.71 7.86
CA THR A 37 1.88 6.09 8.16
C THR A 37 1.89 6.40 9.65
N SER A 38 1.01 5.76 10.44
CA SER A 38 0.76 6.04 11.86
C SER A 38 0.34 7.48 12.15
N ALA A 39 -0.30 8.15 11.17
CA ALA A 39 -0.77 9.53 11.26
C ALA A 39 -2.20 9.67 10.70
N GLU A 40 -3.11 8.80 11.18
CA GLU A 40 -4.48 8.70 10.68
C GLU A 40 -5.51 9.46 11.54
N ARG A 41 -5.13 9.91 12.73
CA ARG A 41 -6.04 10.57 13.68
C ARG A 41 -5.53 11.95 14.10
N PRO A 42 -6.44 12.93 14.32
CA PRO A 42 -7.90 12.90 14.16
C PRO A 42 -8.35 12.80 12.71
N LYS A 43 -7.52 13.28 11.76
CA LYS A 43 -7.66 13.13 10.31
C LYS A 43 -6.32 12.64 9.75
N PRO A 44 -6.33 11.89 8.63
CA PRO A 44 -5.08 11.47 8.01
C PRO A 44 -4.26 12.68 7.57
N VAL A 45 -2.95 12.65 7.86
CA VAL A 45 -2.03 13.73 7.46
C VAL A 45 -1.43 13.45 6.08
N TYR A 46 -0.98 12.23 5.82
CA TYR A 46 -0.19 11.94 4.62
C TYR A 46 -0.98 11.78 3.33
N TRP A 47 -2.29 11.57 3.38
CA TRP A 47 -3.05 11.34 2.16
C TRP A 47 -4.29 12.21 2.06
N PHE A 48 -4.71 12.42 0.83
CA PHE A 48 -5.81 13.27 0.43
C PHE A 48 -6.81 12.47 -0.39
N CYS A 49 -8.10 12.66 -0.15
CA CYS A 49 -9.18 12.18 -1.01
C CYS A 49 -9.61 13.31 -1.98
N LYS A 50 -10.36 12.92 -3.00
CA LYS A 50 -10.83 13.84 -4.02
C LYS A 50 -11.55 15.07 -3.45
N ASP A 51 -12.34 14.89 -2.40
CA ASP A 51 -13.14 15.97 -1.78
C ASP A 51 -12.26 17.01 -1.04
N GLU A 52 -11.01 16.67 -0.72
CA GLU A 52 -10.04 17.58 -0.10
C GLU A 52 -9.21 18.34 -1.16
N ILE A 53 -9.28 17.94 -2.43
CA ILE A 53 -8.55 18.58 -3.53
C ILE A 53 -9.43 19.65 -4.15
N ALA A 54 -9.09 20.91 -3.89
CA ALA A 54 -9.83 22.07 -4.39
C ALA A 54 -9.57 22.30 -5.90
N SER A 55 -8.33 22.09 -6.33
CA SER A 55 -7.92 22.19 -7.74
C SER A 55 -6.57 21.50 -7.95
N GLU A 56 -6.19 21.32 -9.22
CA GLU A 56 -4.89 20.80 -9.61
C GLU A 56 -4.35 21.54 -10.83
N THR A 57 -3.02 21.64 -10.88
CA THR A 57 -2.25 22.13 -12.02
C THR A 57 -1.40 20.99 -12.58
N GLU A 58 -0.48 21.26 -13.49
CA GLU A 58 0.48 20.28 -14.00
C GLU A 58 1.40 19.78 -12.87
N ASP A 59 1.90 20.66 -12.01
CA ASP A 59 2.96 20.40 -11.04
C ASP A 59 2.47 20.16 -9.61
N GLU A 60 1.28 20.63 -9.26
CA GLU A 60 0.79 20.58 -7.88
C GLU A 60 -0.72 20.29 -7.78
N ILE A 61 -1.13 19.82 -6.61
CA ILE A 61 -2.52 19.83 -6.17
C ILE A 61 -2.71 20.89 -5.08
N ILE A 62 -3.87 21.54 -5.08
CA ILE A 62 -4.25 22.49 -4.03
C ILE A 62 -5.27 21.77 -3.14
N VAL A 63 -4.94 21.63 -1.87
CA VAL A 63 -5.77 20.88 -0.91
C VAL A 63 -6.30 21.79 0.19
N ASP A 64 -7.57 21.62 0.55
CA ASP A 64 -8.20 22.25 1.71
C ASP A 64 -8.22 21.26 2.87
N LYS A 65 -7.37 21.46 3.88
CA LYS A 65 -7.22 20.54 5.01
C LYS A 65 -6.85 21.30 6.30
N PHE A 66 -7.37 20.83 7.43
CA PHE A 66 -7.12 21.47 8.73
C PHE A 66 -7.43 22.98 8.72
N GLU A 67 -8.53 23.37 8.04
CA GLU A 67 -9.00 24.75 7.92
C GLU A 67 -8.05 25.70 7.17
N LYS A 68 -7.08 25.15 6.44
CA LYS A 68 -6.10 25.87 5.63
C LYS A 68 -6.02 25.31 4.22
N ARG A 69 -5.49 26.11 3.33
CA ARG A 69 -5.19 25.76 1.94
C ARG A 69 -3.71 25.56 1.76
N TYR A 70 -3.34 24.45 1.12
CA TYR A 70 -1.94 24.06 0.91
C TYR A 70 -1.69 23.70 -0.56
N HIS A 71 -0.49 23.97 -1.01
CA HIS A 71 0.06 23.56 -2.30
C HIS A 71 0.93 22.33 -2.07
N ILE A 72 0.64 21.23 -2.74
CA ILE A 72 1.36 19.96 -2.60
C ILE A 72 1.89 19.56 -3.97
N GLU A 73 3.19 19.42 -4.09
CA GLU A 73 3.87 19.06 -5.31
C GLU A 73 3.50 17.64 -5.77
N LYS A 74 3.07 17.48 -7.04
CA LYS A 74 2.65 16.17 -7.58
C LYS A 74 3.79 15.15 -7.62
N ARG A 75 5.04 15.60 -7.77
CA ARG A 75 6.23 14.72 -7.83
C ARG A 75 6.44 13.88 -6.58
N ILE A 76 5.99 14.36 -5.40
CA ILE A 76 6.08 13.61 -4.14
C ILE A 76 4.84 12.75 -3.88
N LEU A 77 3.81 12.87 -4.71
CA LEU A 77 2.56 12.13 -4.55
C LEU A 77 2.60 10.79 -5.28
N LYS A 78 1.96 9.80 -4.67
CA LYS A 78 1.69 8.50 -5.29
C LYS A 78 0.19 8.18 -5.22
N PRO A 79 -0.35 7.42 -6.18
CA PRO A 79 -1.70 6.88 -6.05
C PRO A 79 -1.81 6.03 -4.79
N PHE A 80 -2.91 6.15 -4.06
CA PHE A 80 -3.07 5.46 -2.77
C PHE A 80 -4.37 4.68 -2.70
N PHE A 81 -4.24 3.37 -2.53
CA PHE A 81 -5.38 2.47 -2.40
C PHE A 81 -5.74 2.26 -0.93
N LYS A 82 -6.79 2.94 -0.51
CA LYS A 82 -7.43 2.77 0.79
C LYS A 82 -8.94 2.83 0.59
N PRO A 83 -9.55 1.74 0.10
CA PRO A 83 -10.96 1.73 -0.24
C PRO A 83 -11.84 1.87 0.99
N THR A 84 -12.95 2.57 0.82
CA THR A 84 -14.06 2.55 1.75
C THR A 84 -14.89 1.28 1.55
N LYS A 85 -15.85 1.02 2.46
CA LYS A 85 -16.80 -0.11 2.29
C LYS A 85 -17.63 0.01 1.01
N ALA A 86 -17.87 1.23 0.51
CA ALA A 86 -18.58 1.45 -0.74
C ALA A 86 -17.69 1.09 -1.95
N ASP A 87 -16.43 1.51 -1.92
CA ASP A 87 -15.45 1.16 -2.96
C ASP A 87 -15.26 -0.36 -3.07
N GLU A 88 -15.22 -1.06 -1.91
CA GLU A 88 -15.06 -2.52 -1.85
C GLU A 88 -16.21 -3.28 -2.52
N LYS A 89 -17.43 -2.75 -2.52
CA LYS A 89 -18.58 -3.39 -3.17
C LYS A 89 -18.49 -3.36 -4.70
N GLY A 90 -17.80 -2.37 -5.28
CA GLY A 90 -17.60 -2.21 -6.72
C GLY A 90 -16.31 -2.85 -7.24
N MET A 91 -15.51 -3.46 -6.38
CA MET A 91 -14.25 -4.10 -6.82
C MET A 91 -14.56 -5.38 -7.61
N ASP A 92 -14.13 -5.38 -8.86
CA ASP A 92 -14.10 -6.55 -9.71
C ASP A 92 -12.66 -7.06 -9.82
N THR A 93 -12.50 -8.37 -9.77
CA THR A 93 -11.22 -9.10 -9.86
C THR A 93 -10.40 -8.76 -11.10
N TYR A 94 -11.09 -8.45 -12.21
CA TYR A 94 -10.46 -8.22 -13.51
C TYR A 94 -10.34 -6.74 -13.87
N SER A 95 -10.96 -5.88 -13.11
CA SER A 95 -10.85 -4.43 -13.30
C SER A 95 -9.48 -3.94 -12.86
N LEU A 96 -8.92 -2.99 -13.59
CA LEU A 96 -7.79 -2.21 -13.11
C LEU A 96 -8.23 -1.46 -11.86
N LEU A 97 -7.44 -1.57 -10.80
CA LEU A 97 -7.67 -0.80 -9.61
C LEU A 97 -7.54 0.69 -9.92
N LYS A 98 -8.55 1.44 -9.51
CA LYS A 98 -8.55 2.90 -9.60
C LYS A 98 -8.63 3.48 -8.20
N THR A 99 -7.97 4.60 -8.01
CA THR A 99 -8.07 5.39 -6.79
C THR A 99 -8.17 6.87 -7.14
N ASP A 100 -8.91 7.59 -6.33
CA ASP A 100 -8.99 9.05 -6.32
C ASP A 100 -8.19 9.66 -5.17
N LYS A 101 -7.39 8.84 -4.49
CA LYS A 101 -6.58 9.23 -3.34
C LYS A 101 -5.12 9.33 -3.70
N HIS A 102 -4.48 10.34 -3.16
CA HIS A 102 -3.05 10.58 -3.30
C HIS A 102 -2.39 10.58 -1.93
N ILE A 103 -1.17 10.04 -1.84
CA ILE A 103 -0.39 10.03 -0.61
C ILE A 103 0.95 10.71 -0.82
N ILE A 104 1.35 11.55 0.12
CA ILE A 104 2.71 12.08 0.20
C ILE A 104 3.66 10.92 0.48
N PHE A 105 4.59 10.66 -0.43
CA PHE A 105 5.59 9.59 -0.32
C PHE A 105 7.00 10.21 -0.19
N PRO A 106 7.44 10.56 1.02
CA PRO A 106 8.69 11.28 1.25
C PRO A 106 9.92 10.36 1.21
N TYR A 107 9.98 9.44 0.24
CA TYR A 107 11.07 8.46 0.13
C TYR A 107 11.60 8.39 -1.29
N ASN A 108 12.91 8.16 -1.38
CA ASN A 108 13.59 7.83 -2.62
C ASN A 108 13.26 6.40 -3.09
N ALA A 109 13.67 6.06 -4.31
CA ALA A 109 13.43 4.73 -4.89
C ALA A 109 14.12 3.59 -4.11
N ASP A 110 15.19 3.89 -3.38
CA ASP A 110 15.90 2.94 -2.51
C ASP A 110 15.25 2.79 -1.11
N GLY A 111 14.18 3.54 -0.84
CA GLY A 111 13.47 3.54 0.45
C GLY A 111 14.08 4.46 1.50
N SER A 112 15.16 5.19 1.20
CA SER A 112 15.68 6.23 2.07
C SER A 112 14.72 7.42 2.15
N LEU A 113 14.63 8.04 3.33
CA LEU A 113 13.83 9.26 3.50
C LEU A 113 14.47 10.41 2.72
N ILE A 114 13.69 11.18 1.99
CA ILE A 114 14.14 12.42 1.36
C ILE A 114 14.59 13.37 2.47
N SER A 115 15.77 13.97 2.35
CA SER A 115 16.31 14.83 3.39
C SER A 115 15.51 16.12 3.57
N VAL A 116 15.61 16.72 4.77
CA VAL A 116 14.93 18.00 5.07
C VAL A 116 15.34 19.10 4.10
N ASP A 117 16.59 19.14 3.67
CA ASP A 117 17.07 20.17 2.74
C ASP A 117 16.43 20.01 1.38
N ILE A 118 16.38 18.78 0.84
CA ILE A 118 15.67 18.48 -0.42
C ILE A 118 14.17 18.74 -0.27
N MET A 119 13.56 18.39 0.88
CA MET A 119 12.15 18.69 1.12
C MET A 119 11.86 20.19 1.08
N LYS A 120 12.76 21.04 1.61
CA LYS A 120 12.61 22.49 1.58
C LYS A 120 12.85 23.10 0.20
N GLU A 121 13.79 22.54 -0.57
CA GLU A 121 14.18 23.05 -1.88
C GLU A 121 13.23 22.58 -2.98
N ASP A 122 12.95 21.29 -3.06
CA ASP A 122 12.19 20.67 -4.16
C ASP A 122 10.69 20.54 -3.88
N TYR A 123 10.29 20.52 -2.59
CA TYR A 123 8.91 20.29 -2.15
C TYR A 123 8.49 21.31 -1.07
N PRO A 124 8.67 22.64 -1.29
CA PRO A 124 8.44 23.64 -0.25
C PRO A 124 7.00 23.69 0.24
N GLY A 125 6.01 23.49 -0.62
CA GLY A 125 4.60 23.46 -0.25
C GLY A 125 4.25 22.26 0.59
N THR A 126 4.72 21.07 0.20
CA THR A 126 4.57 19.84 0.99
C THR A 126 5.29 19.94 2.33
N TYR A 127 6.51 20.49 2.36
CA TYR A 127 7.26 20.67 3.59
C TYR A 127 6.52 21.60 4.56
N GLN A 128 6.00 22.74 4.08
CA GLN A 128 5.21 23.66 4.88
C GLN A 128 3.96 22.98 5.45
N TYR A 129 3.24 22.21 4.63
CA TYR A 129 2.10 21.42 5.08
C TYR A 129 2.46 20.45 6.20
N LEU A 130 3.56 19.69 6.04
CA LEU A 130 4.01 18.75 7.05
C LEU A 130 4.44 19.46 8.35
N GLN A 131 5.08 20.65 8.24
CA GLN A 131 5.43 21.47 9.40
C GLN A 131 4.20 21.97 10.15
N ASP A 132 3.18 22.43 9.45
CA ASP A 132 1.91 22.85 10.08
C ASP A 132 1.21 21.67 10.79
N CYS A 133 1.48 20.44 10.32
CA CYS A 133 1.00 19.21 10.94
C CYS A 133 1.99 18.60 11.98
N TYR A 134 3.06 19.32 12.38
CA TYR A 134 4.13 18.78 13.23
C TYR A 134 3.61 18.11 14.50
N ASP A 135 2.68 18.71 15.21
CA ASP A 135 2.12 18.17 16.46
C ASP A 135 1.41 16.82 16.26
N LEU A 136 0.88 16.56 15.07
CA LEU A 136 0.28 15.27 14.70
C LEU A 136 1.31 14.25 14.24
N LEU A 137 2.49 14.71 13.82
CA LEU A 137 3.54 13.90 13.21
C LEU A 137 4.70 13.59 14.15
N VAL A 138 4.93 14.41 15.16
CA VAL A 138 6.09 14.30 16.02
C VAL A 138 6.20 12.92 16.70
N PRO A 139 7.36 12.26 16.60
CA PRO A 139 7.62 11.00 17.29
C PRO A 139 7.72 11.15 18.80
N LYS A 140 7.32 10.14 19.56
CA LYS A 140 7.42 10.10 21.02
C LYS A 140 8.82 10.36 21.54
N CYS A 141 9.84 9.86 20.85
CA CYS A 141 11.25 10.04 21.26
C CYS A 141 11.71 11.51 21.18
N LEU A 142 11.01 12.36 20.42
CA LEU A 142 11.31 13.79 20.28
C LEU A 142 10.38 14.68 21.11
N ASN A 143 9.34 14.13 21.74
CA ASN A 143 8.29 14.91 22.39
C ASN A 143 7.90 14.36 23.77
N GLY A 144 8.88 14.04 24.60
CA GLY A 144 8.65 13.65 25.99
C GLY A 144 7.70 12.45 26.16
N GLY A 145 7.70 11.50 25.22
CA GLY A 145 6.86 10.31 25.26
C GLY A 145 5.46 10.47 24.64
N LYS A 146 5.11 11.66 24.15
CA LYS A 146 3.83 11.93 23.47
C LYS A 146 4.02 11.96 21.95
N GLY A 147 3.05 11.44 21.18
CA GLY A 147 3.11 11.43 19.71
C GLY A 147 3.15 10.03 19.11
N ARG A 148 3.68 9.92 17.88
CA ARG A 148 3.72 8.67 17.13
C ARG A 148 4.79 7.71 17.67
N ASP A 149 4.48 6.41 17.66
CA ASP A 149 5.41 5.37 18.10
C ASP A 149 6.43 5.03 16.99
N ILE A 150 7.37 5.94 16.78
CA ILE A 150 8.47 5.78 15.83
C ILE A 150 9.76 5.75 16.63
N LYS A 151 10.50 4.66 16.48
CA LYS A 151 11.81 4.49 17.13
C LYS A 151 12.89 5.16 16.30
N ASN A 152 13.91 5.69 16.98
CA ASN A 152 15.11 6.25 16.35
C ASN A 152 14.86 7.42 15.39
N ALA A 153 13.76 8.15 15.56
CA ALA A 153 13.55 9.38 14.80
C ALA A 153 14.45 10.49 15.35
N THR A 154 14.88 11.37 14.46
CA THR A 154 15.66 12.58 14.74
C THR A 154 14.89 13.83 14.34
N ALA A 155 15.43 15.01 14.67
CA ALA A 155 14.87 16.28 14.22
C ALA A 155 14.77 16.41 12.69
N ASP A 156 15.53 15.60 11.93
CA ASP A 156 15.54 15.61 10.47
C ASP A 156 14.69 14.49 9.86
N THR A 157 14.15 13.57 10.69
CA THR A 157 13.39 12.40 10.21
C THR A 157 11.98 12.31 10.82
N TRP A 158 11.51 13.35 11.47
CA TRP A 158 10.24 13.38 12.19
C TRP A 158 9.02 13.10 11.30
N TYR A 159 9.10 13.36 9.99
CA TYR A 159 8.04 13.15 9.01
C TYR A 159 8.10 11.77 8.35
N GLN A 160 8.91 10.83 8.81
CA GLN A 160 8.90 9.46 8.31
C GLN A 160 7.60 8.72 8.67
N TYR A 161 7.26 7.68 7.89
CA TYR A 161 6.13 6.80 8.23
C TYR A 161 6.38 6.02 9.52
N GLY A 162 5.31 5.57 10.15
CA GLY A 162 5.39 4.76 11.36
C GLY A 162 6.04 3.40 11.15
N ARG A 163 5.96 2.86 9.93
CA ARG A 163 6.68 1.66 9.52
C ARG A 163 7.16 1.81 8.10
N THR A 164 8.42 1.44 7.89
CA THR A 164 9.15 1.60 6.64
C THR A 164 9.38 0.27 5.90
N GLN A 165 8.73 -0.80 6.36
CA GLN A 165 8.82 -2.11 5.71
C GLN A 165 8.19 -2.05 4.32
N ALA A 166 8.85 -2.68 3.36
CA ALA A 166 8.39 -2.84 1.99
C ALA A 166 8.21 -1.54 1.18
N LEU A 167 8.78 -0.40 1.58
CA LEU A 167 8.69 0.86 0.82
C LEU A 167 9.18 0.69 -0.63
N THR A 168 10.32 0.03 -0.82
CA THR A 168 10.91 -0.23 -2.13
C THR A 168 10.10 -1.23 -2.96
N ALA A 169 9.33 -2.09 -2.32
CA ALA A 169 8.52 -3.10 -3.01
C ALA A 169 7.30 -2.52 -3.73
N PHE A 170 6.94 -1.26 -3.44
CA PHE A 170 5.83 -0.57 -4.11
C PHE A 170 6.28 0.25 -5.32
N VAL A 171 7.52 0.72 -5.35
CA VAL A 171 7.99 1.68 -6.35
C VAL A 171 8.37 0.95 -7.63
N ASN A 172 7.82 1.41 -8.78
CA ASN A 172 8.08 0.87 -10.12
C ASN A 172 7.90 -0.66 -10.23
N THR A 173 6.99 -1.22 -9.44
CA THR A 173 6.80 -2.66 -9.34
C THR A 173 5.36 -3.04 -9.65
N PRO A 174 5.07 -3.64 -10.82
CA PRO A 174 3.77 -4.25 -11.07
C PRO A 174 3.44 -5.30 -10.00
N LYS A 175 2.20 -5.27 -9.50
CA LYS A 175 1.80 -6.13 -8.39
C LYS A 175 0.33 -6.51 -8.45
N LEU A 176 -0.01 -7.60 -7.79
CA LEU A 176 -1.40 -7.95 -7.50
C LEU A 176 -1.74 -7.41 -6.10
N ILE A 177 -2.93 -6.88 -5.97
CA ILE A 177 -3.46 -6.42 -4.69
C ILE A 177 -4.60 -7.34 -4.28
N VAL A 178 -4.55 -7.83 -3.04
CA VAL A 178 -5.55 -8.74 -2.49
C VAL A 178 -5.90 -8.34 -1.06
N ARG A 179 -7.16 -8.50 -0.68
CA ARG A 179 -7.60 -8.30 0.69
C ARG A 179 -7.10 -9.44 1.58
N VAL A 180 -6.52 -9.11 2.74
CA VAL A 180 -5.94 -10.09 3.68
C VAL A 180 -6.99 -11.08 4.18
N LEU A 181 -8.19 -10.60 4.50
CA LEU A 181 -9.32 -11.46 4.89
C LEU A 181 -10.50 -11.22 3.94
N SER A 182 -10.84 -12.22 3.18
CA SER A 182 -11.99 -12.21 2.28
C SER A 182 -12.59 -13.61 2.19
N LYS A 183 -13.92 -13.68 2.10
CA LYS A 183 -14.62 -14.95 1.81
C LYS A 183 -14.31 -15.45 0.40
N LYS A 184 -14.08 -14.51 -0.51
CA LYS A 184 -13.69 -14.77 -1.89
C LYS A 184 -12.53 -13.83 -2.21
N PRO A 185 -11.28 -14.35 -2.20
CA PRO A 185 -10.13 -13.54 -2.52
C PRO A 185 -10.21 -13.08 -4.00
N MET A 186 -9.94 -11.80 -4.22
CA MET A 186 -9.84 -11.20 -5.54
C MET A 186 -8.47 -10.60 -5.69
N TYR A 187 -7.75 -11.01 -6.72
CA TYR A 187 -6.38 -10.58 -7.01
C TYR A 187 -6.41 -9.58 -8.16
N ALA A 188 -6.44 -8.29 -7.81
CA ALA A 188 -6.49 -7.22 -8.80
C ALA A 188 -5.09 -6.79 -9.21
N TYR A 189 -4.90 -6.50 -10.49
CA TYR A 189 -3.60 -6.10 -11.04
C TYR A 189 -3.40 -4.59 -10.96
N ASP A 190 -2.22 -4.17 -10.51
CA ASP A 190 -1.78 -2.79 -10.47
C ASP A 190 -0.47 -2.61 -11.24
N GLU A 191 -0.46 -1.65 -12.16
CA GLU A 191 0.71 -1.21 -12.93
C GLU A 191 1.01 0.29 -12.74
N ASN A 192 0.29 0.96 -11.83
CA ASN A 192 0.31 2.40 -11.65
C ASN A 192 1.07 2.84 -10.39
N ASP A 193 1.99 2.05 -9.88
CA ASP A 193 2.74 2.36 -8.67
C ASP A 193 1.87 2.66 -7.43
N MET A 194 0.70 2.05 -7.37
CA MET A 194 -0.25 2.31 -6.31
C MET A 194 0.28 1.81 -4.96
N LEU A 195 0.34 2.70 -3.99
CA LEU A 195 0.59 2.34 -2.60
C LEU A 195 -0.69 1.82 -1.96
N ILE A 196 -0.58 0.83 -1.11
CA ILE A 196 -1.73 0.26 -0.40
C ILE A 196 -1.60 0.49 1.10
N ALA A 197 -2.74 0.78 1.74
CA ALA A 197 -2.78 0.94 3.18
C ALA A 197 -2.66 -0.42 3.89
N SER A 198 -1.78 -0.50 4.89
CA SER A 198 -1.82 -1.58 5.87
C SER A 198 -2.99 -1.36 6.82
N GLY A 199 -3.84 -2.35 6.98
CA GLY A 199 -5.03 -2.29 7.85
C GLY A 199 -5.12 -3.46 8.83
N GLY A 200 -4.00 -4.08 9.19
CA GLY A 200 -4.02 -5.30 10.00
C GLY A 200 -4.84 -6.39 9.30
N THR A 201 -5.77 -7.03 10.01
CA THR A 201 -6.61 -8.10 9.47
C THR A 201 -7.64 -7.63 8.44
N ALA A 202 -7.97 -6.35 8.40
CA ALA A 202 -8.92 -5.76 7.44
C ALA A 202 -8.22 -5.07 6.26
N GLY A 203 -6.89 -5.15 6.19
CA GLY A 203 -6.10 -4.48 5.17
C GLY A 203 -5.91 -5.31 3.91
N TYR A 204 -5.01 -4.79 3.09
CA TYR A 204 -4.59 -5.38 1.83
C TYR A 204 -3.13 -5.77 1.90
N CYS A 205 -2.76 -6.78 1.13
CA CYS A 205 -1.36 -7.09 0.83
C CYS A 205 -1.13 -7.04 -0.68
N ALA A 206 0.13 -6.93 -1.04
CA ALA A 206 0.56 -6.97 -2.43
C ALA A 206 1.40 -8.20 -2.70
N ILE A 207 1.35 -8.66 -3.94
CA ILE A 207 2.08 -9.80 -4.45
C ILE A 207 2.85 -9.31 -5.67
N ALA A 208 4.17 -9.31 -5.59
CA ALA A 208 5.05 -8.96 -6.70
C ALA A 208 5.85 -10.17 -7.17
N LYS A 209 6.15 -10.22 -8.43
CA LYS A 209 6.98 -11.28 -9.02
C LYS A 209 8.42 -11.19 -8.47
N LEU A 210 9.02 -12.32 -8.13
CA LEU A 210 10.46 -12.38 -7.87
C LEU A 210 11.24 -12.11 -9.17
N SER A 211 12.40 -11.47 -9.07
CA SER A 211 13.21 -11.07 -10.22
C SER A 211 13.63 -12.24 -11.11
N ASP A 212 13.88 -13.39 -10.51
CA ASP A 212 14.29 -14.63 -11.17
C ASP A 212 13.12 -15.53 -11.58
N SER A 213 11.87 -15.15 -11.24
CA SER A 213 10.69 -15.90 -11.63
C SER A 213 10.45 -15.81 -13.13
N LYS A 214 10.31 -16.97 -13.79
CA LYS A 214 9.98 -17.06 -15.22
C LYS A 214 8.49 -16.84 -15.51
N TYR A 215 7.64 -16.82 -14.49
CA TYR A 215 6.20 -16.69 -14.67
C TYR A 215 5.81 -15.23 -14.76
N ASP A 216 4.94 -14.91 -15.70
CA ASP A 216 4.33 -13.59 -15.81
C ASP A 216 3.34 -13.33 -14.67
N LEU A 217 3.25 -12.09 -14.20
CA LEU A 217 2.35 -11.75 -13.09
C LEU A 217 0.87 -11.91 -13.47
N ARG A 218 0.50 -11.68 -14.73
CA ARG A 218 -0.86 -11.91 -15.24
C ARG A 218 -1.20 -13.41 -15.29
N TYR A 219 -0.21 -14.25 -15.58
CA TYR A 219 -0.38 -15.69 -15.48
C TYR A 219 -0.64 -16.14 -14.04
N ILE A 220 0.15 -15.59 -13.09
CA ILE A 220 -0.05 -15.82 -11.65
C ILE A 220 -1.43 -15.33 -11.21
N GLN A 221 -1.86 -14.15 -11.67
CA GLN A 221 -3.20 -13.62 -11.41
C GLN A 221 -4.30 -14.56 -11.89
N ALA A 222 -4.20 -15.07 -13.11
CA ALA A 222 -5.18 -16.00 -13.69
C ALA A 222 -5.28 -17.28 -12.86
N TRP A 223 -4.16 -17.82 -12.40
CA TRP A 223 -4.12 -18.97 -11.49
C TRP A 223 -4.76 -18.69 -10.14
N LEU A 224 -4.42 -17.57 -9.50
CA LEU A 224 -4.94 -17.21 -8.20
C LEU A 224 -6.45 -16.93 -8.21
N ASN A 225 -6.96 -16.38 -9.31
CA ASN A 225 -8.40 -16.11 -9.53
C ASN A 225 -9.16 -17.32 -10.10
N HIS A 226 -8.49 -18.46 -10.34
CA HIS A 226 -9.14 -19.63 -10.93
C HIS A 226 -10.10 -20.29 -9.92
N PRO A 227 -11.30 -20.77 -10.34
CA PRO A 227 -12.26 -21.41 -9.44
C PRO A 227 -11.72 -22.59 -8.62
N TYR A 228 -10.73 -23.31 -9.11
CA TYR A 228 -10.09 -24.37 -8.34
C TYR A 228 -9.24 -23.81 -7.19
N THR A 229 -8.55 -22.71 -7.41
CA THR A 229 -7.76 -22.05 -6.37
C THR A 229 -8.69 -21.46 -5.31
N GLU A 230 -9.83 -20.89 -5.70
CA GLU A 230 -10.85 -20.40 -4.76
C GLU A 230 -11.30 -21.51 -3.79
N LYS A 231 -11.50 -22.75 -4.29
CA LYS A 231 -11.86 -23.89 -3.44
C LYS A 231 -10.81 -24.30 -2.43
N LEU A 232 -9.53 -23.93 -2.63
CA LEU A 232 -8.46 -24.21 -1.67
C LEU A 232 -8.52 -23.30 -0.44
N PHE A 233 -9.23 -22.16 -0.54
CA PHE A 233 -9.38 -21.17 0.52
C PHE A 233 -10.72 -21.25 1.26
N GLN A 234 -11.62 -22.10 0.83
CA GLN A 234 -12.91 -22.40 1.48
C GLN A 234 -12.78 -23.61 2.41
#